data_6923175a98aaa8272331fc09a11b644b
#
_entry.id   6923175a98aaa8272331fc09a11b644b
#
_cell.length_a   1.000
_cell.length_b   1.000
_cell.length_c   1.000
_cell.angle_alpha   90.00
_cell.angle_beta   90.00
_cell.angle_gamma   90.00
#
_symmetry.space_group_name_H-M   'P 1'
#
loop_
_entity.id
_entity.type
_entity.pdbx_description
1 polymer ?
#
loop_
_entity_poly.entity_id
_entity_poly.type
_entity_poly.pdbx_seq_one_letter_code
_entity_poly.pdbx_strand_id
1 'polypeptide(L)'
;STNGMGGCIWDWVDQAIVSYEDQKAGNLKVNGYNKYRNGNDYPQAPHQGNFVNNGIITADRQPTGKLAEVKRIYQYIKFGTLNKTAKTFTLTNKYEAIDLEGMMLNWQLLMDGAVVEEGSTTLPSIASGKSQSIGINYGDVSGEGEYLLNVAICLPEATSWAEAGHAIANTQYAISQRTALPQADVNAGTPLTLTKSGTTYTIEGENISMKVNTSKGITAWKQGGISVLPVDSETSASPTYSNYRWIENDAPYGTDPYYETGNGISSRTFTVKANDDNSAVTITENASGSRCDYKFVYTVNRDGTVDLDAQYTVTGSNLRRIGMLMQFNPELSMTRYYARGPLDNTIDRKQGSDLGIYDLPVSAFHVDYVRPQT
;
A
#
# COMPACT_ATOMS: atom_id res chain seq x y z
N SER A 1 15.67 27.06 -4.42
CA SER A 1 16.87 27.91 -4.51
C SER A 1 16.81 28.69 -5.81
N THR A 2 16.87 30.03 -5.76
CA THR A 2 16.87 30.92 -6.94
C THR A 2 18.15 30.81 -7.78
N ASN A 3 19.16 30.09 -7.29
CA ASN A 3 20.48 29.95 -7.91
C ASN A 3 20.80 28.53 -8.38
N GLY A 4 19.84 27.60 -8.29
CA GLY A 4 20.02 26.23 -8.74
C GLY A 4 19.81 26.13 -10.26
N MET A 5 20.74 25.53 -10.98
CA MET A 5 20.63 25.28 -12.42
C MET A 5 19.90 23.97 -12.74
N GLY A 6 19.64 23.13 -11.75
CA GLY A 6 19.02 21.82 -11.90
C GLY A 6 19.73 20.75 -11.08
N GLY A 7 19.38 19.49 -11.35
CA GLY A 7 19.97 18.31 -10.73
C GLY A 7 19.75 17.08 -11.61
N CYS A 8 20.52 16.04 -11.35
CA CYS A 8 20.39 14.75 -12.01
C CYS A 8 19.99 13.70 -10.98
N ILE A 9 19.10 12.80 -11.40
CA ILE A 9 18.75 11.63 -10.59
C ILE A 9 19.91 10.63 -10.68
N TRP A 10 20.41 10.19 -9.57
CA TRP A 10 21.40 9.13 -9.46
C TRP A 10 20.83 7.96 -8.66
N ASP A 11 20.36 6.89 -9.31
CA ASP A 11 20.51 6.52 -10.70
C ASP A 11 19.13 6.18 -11.33
N TRP A 12 19.08 6.01 -12.66
CA TRP A 12 17.83 5.61 -13.32
C TRP A 12 17.54 4.11 -13.16
N VAL A 13 18.57 3.27 -13.34
CA VAL A 13 18.49 1.82 -13.26
C VAL A 13 19.45 1.33 -12.17
N ASP A 14 19.02 0.41 -11.33
CA ASP A 14 19.95 -0.28 -10.43
C ASP A 14 21.10 -0.89 -11.21
N GLN A 15 22.33 -0.66 -10.75
CA GLN A 15 23.57 -1.12 -11.38
C GLN A 15 23.96 -2.55 -10.95
N ALA A 16 23.07 -3.25 -10.30
CA ALA A 16 23.31 -4.62 -9.87
C ALA A 16 23.54 -5.55 -11.06
N ILE A 17 24.36 -6.55 -10.87
CA ILE A 17 24.78 -7.48 -11.92
C ILE A 17 24.43 -8.91 -11.58
N VAL A 18 24.33 -9.74 -12.58
CA VAL A 18 24.25 -11.19 -12.48
C VAL A 18 25.55 -11.81 -12.99
N SER A 19 25.88 -13.01 -12.57
CA SER A 19 27.10 -13.67 -13.04
C SER A 19 27.09 -13.83 -14.57
N TYR A 20 28.27 -13.77 -15.18
CA TYR A 20 28.38 -13.92 -16.64
C TYR A 20 27.77 -15.23 -17.14
N GLU A 21 27.97 -16.32 -16.41
CA GLU A 21 27.44 -17.65 -16.78
C GLU A 21 25.91 -17.68 -16.72
N ASP A 22 25.31 -17.10 -15.70
CA ASP A 22 23.86 -17.00 -15.60
C ASP A 22 23.28 -16.10 -16.70
N GLN A 23 23.95 -14.98 -16.99
CA GLN A 23 23.55 -14.07 -18.06
C GLN A 23 23.60 -14.76 -19.43
N LYS A 24 24.69 -15.46 -19.72
CA LYS A 24 24.88 -16.20 -20.97
C LYS A 24 23.86 -17.33 -21.13
N ALA A 25 23.51 -18.00 -20.03
CA ALA A 25 22.52 -19.06 -20.01
C ALA A 25 21.07 -18.54 -20.02
N GLY A 26 20.85 -17.23 -19.92
CA GLY A 26 19.51 -16.65 -19.72
C GLY A 26 18.87 -16.99 -18.37
N ASN A 27 19.67 -17.44 -17.41
CA ASN A 27 19.25 -17.93 -16.11
C ASN A 27 19.18 -16.77 -15.08
N LEU A 28 18.29 -15.83 -15.34
CA LEU A 28 18.24 -14.55 -14.60
C LEU A 28 17.37 -14.63 -13.32
N LYS A 29 16.65 -15.72 -13.11
CA LYS A 29 15.77 -15.92 -11.95
C LYS A 29 16.02 -17.24 -11.25
N VAL A 30 15.76 -17.28 -9.92
CA VAL A 30 15.73 -18.48 -9.11
C VAL A 30 14.48 -18.45 -8.23
N ASN A 31 13.65 -19.47 -8.29
CA ASN A 31 12.36 -19.52 -7.57
C ASN A 31 11.46 -18.29 -7.81
N GLY A 32 11.51 -17.74 -9.05
CA GLY A 32 10.75 -16.55 -9.42
C GLY A 32 11.42 -15.21 -9.08
N TYR A 33 12.47 -15.19 -8.25
CA TYR A 33 13.20 -13.99 -7.86
C TYR A 33 14.41 -13.75 -8.75
N ASN A 34 14.78 -12.48 -8.97
CA ASN A 34 15.96 -12.16 -9.76
C ASN A 34 17.27 -12.61 -9.09
N LYS A 35 18.26 -12.89 -9.92
CA LYS A 35 19.61 -13.25 -9.48
C LYS A 35 20.58 -12.07 -9.44
N TYR A 36 20.10 -10.85 -9.64
CA TYR A 36 20.95 -9.68 -9.56
C TYR A 36 21.55 -9.53 -8.16
N ARG A 37 22.79 -9.09 -8.09
CA ARG A 37 23.59 -8.99 -6.88
C ARG A 37 24.26 -7.64 -6.79
N ASN A 38 24.55 -7.18 -5.60
CA ASN A 38 25.33 -5.99 -5.34
C ASN A 38 26.83 -6.33 -5.08
N GLY A 39 27.63 -5.29 -4.84
CA GLY A 39 29.06 -5.48 -4.61
C GLY A 39 29.40 -6.39 -3.42
N ASN A 40 28.60 -6.37 -2.36
CA ASN A 40 28.85 -7.22 -1.18
C ASN A 40 28.74 -8.73 -1.49
N ASP A 41 28.07 -9.09 -2.58
CA ASP A 41 27.97 -10.49 -3.02
C ASP A 41 29.21 -10.95 -3.80
N TYR A 42 30.15 -10.04 -4.09
CA TYR A 42 31.40 -10.30 -4.85
C TYR A 42 32.65 -9.86 -4.06
N PRO A 43 32.93 -10.44 -2.88
CA PRO A 43 33.97 -9.95 -1.97
C PRO A 43 35.39 -10.07 -2.53
N GLN A 44 35.60 -10.85 -3.61
CA GLN A 44 36.90 -11.03 -4.25
C GLN A 44 37.29 -9.91 -5.22
N ALA A 45 36.33 -9.06 -5.63
CA ALA A 45 36.55 -7.97 -6.56
C ALA A 45 36.49 -6.62 -5.82
N PRO A 46 37.17 -5.58 -6.33
CA PRO A 46 36.92 -4.22 -5.86
C PRO A 46 35.46 -3.85 -6.06
N HIS A 47 34.78 -3.37 -5.02
CA HIS A 47 33.37 -3.03 -5.07
C HIS A 47 33.00 -1.87 -4.14
N GLN A 48 31.84 -1.26 -4.39
CA GLN A 48 31.24 -0.20 -3.58
C GLN A 48 30.04 -0.71 -2.74
N GLY A 49 30.01 -2.01 -2.45
CA GLY A 49 28.94 -2.61 -1.66
C GLY A 49 27.58 -2.47 -2.32
N ASN A 50 26.65 -1.89 -1.60
CA ASN A 50 25.27 -1.68 -2.03
C ASN A 50 25.03 -0.36 -2.82
N PHE A 51 26.07 0.41 -3.12
CA PHE A 51 25.95 1.63 -3.93
C PHE A 51 25.45 1.40 -5.36
N VAL A 52 25.22 0.18 -5.74
CA VAL A 52 24.59 -0.22 -7.00
C VAL A 52 23.05 -0.23 -6.96
N ASN A 53 22.45 -0.05 -5.79
CA ASN A 53 21.00 -0.11 -5.57
C ASN A 53 20.38 1.31 -5.54
N ASN A 54 20.85 2.19 -6.43
CA ASN A 54 20.43 3.60 -6.47
C ASN A 54 19.35 3.88 -7.51
N GLY A 55 18.93 2.87 -8.26
CA GLY A 55 18.00 3.02 -9.37
C GLY A 55 16.59 3.41 -8.97
N ILE A 56 15.94 4.17 -9.86
CA ILE A 56 14.50 4.41 -9.82
C ILE A 56 13.73 3.16 -10.25
N ILE A 57 14.33 2.38 -11.17
CA ILE A 57 13.82 1.08 -11.60
C ILE A 57 14.82 -0.03 -11.23
N THR A 58 14.34 -1.25 -11.20
CA THR A 58 15.18 -2.41 -10.86
C THR A 58 16.24 -2.69 -11.92
N ALA A 59 17.24 -3.52 -11.59
CA ALA A 59 18.32 -3.89 -12.50
C ALA A 59 17.83 -4.62 -13.76
N ASP A 60 16.72 -5.36 -13.67
CA ASP A 60 16.03 -5.98 -14.81
C ASP A 60 14.97 -5.05 -15.44
N ARG A 61 15.03 -3.76 -15.10
CA ARG A 61 14.23 -2.65 -15.66
C ARG A 61 12.72 -2.75 -15.38
N GLN A 62 12.34 -3.34 -14.25
CA GLN A 62 10.96 -3.32 -13.84
C GLN A 62 10.59 -1.99 -13.17
N PRO A 63 9.39 -1.46 -13.43
CA PRO A 63 8.88 -0.27 -12.75
C PRO A 63 8.77 -0.49 -11.25
N THR A 64 8.99 0.58 -10.48
CA THR A 64 8.85 0.60 -9.03
C THR A 64 7.98 1.77 -8.58
N GLY A 65 7.61 1.82 -7.32
CA GLY A 65 6.93 2.98 -6.73
C GLY A 65 7.75 4.28 -6.85
N LYS A 66 9.09 4.18 -6.89
CA LYS A 66 9.98 5.33 -7.12
C LYS A 66 9.75 5.94 -8.51
N LEU A 67 9.56 5.12 -9.55
CA LEU A 67 9.29 5.61 -10.90
C LEU A 67 7.93 6.32 -10.98
N ALA A 68 6.91 5.78 -10.32
CA ALA A 68 5.59 6.42 -10.26
C ALA A 68 5.66 7.80 -9.58
N GLU A 69 6.42 7.92 -8.49
CA GLU A 69 6.66 9.20 -7.81
C GLU A 69 7.38 10.20 -8.72
N VAL A 70 8.46 9.78 -9.40
CA VAL A 70 9.19 10.62 -10.34
C VAL A 70 8.28 11.10 -11.47
N LYS A 71 7.48 10.21 -12.05
CA LYS A 71 6.50 10.58 -13.09
C LYS A 71 5.55 11.67 -12.59
N ARG A 72 5.03 11.54 -11.38
CA ARG A 72 4.10 12.52 -10.78
C ARG A 72 4.77 13.85 -10.46
N ILE A 73 5.96 13.85 -9.89
CA ILE A 73 6.67 15.07 -9.47
C ILE A 73 7.22 15.84 -10.67
N TYR A 74 7.76 15.14 -11.67
CA TYR A 74 8.41 15.75 -12.84
C TYR A 74 7.48 16.02 -14.01
N GLN A 75 6.18 15.76 -13.89
CA GLN A 75 5.23 16.07 -14.96
C GLN A 75 5.27 17.56 -15.33
N TYR A 76 5.22 17.84 -16.64
CA TYR A 76 5.31 19.20 -17.18
C TYR A 76 3.98 19.95 -17.22
N ILE A 77 2.95 19.40 -16.61
CA ILE A 77 1.64 20.02 -16.43
C ILE A 77 1.36 20.09 -14.94
N LYS A 78 1.11 21.30 -14.44
CA LYS A 78 0.79 21.51 -13.03
C LYS A 78 -0.72 21.68 -12.86
N PHE A 79 -1.29 20.90 -11.99
CA PHE A 79 -2.67 21.02 -11.55
C PHE A 79 -2.74 21.90 -10.30
N GLY A 80 -3.57 22.95 -10.37
CA GLY A 80 -3.87 23.79 -9.21
C GLY A 80 -4.91 23.17 -8.29
N THR A 81 -5.25 23.88 -7.23
CA THR A 81 -6.29 23.43 -6.30
C THR A 81 -7.66 23.41 -6.97
N LEU A 82 -8.44 22.36 -6.74
CA LEU A 82 -9.79 22.25 -7.23
C LEU A 82 -10.75 23.17 -6.44
N ASN A 83 -11.44 24.05 -7.15
CA ASN A 83 -12.62 24.72 -6.62
C ASN A 83 -13.82 23.78 -6.76
N LYS A 84 -14.22 23.14 -5.66
CA LYS A 84 -15.28 22.13 -5.65
C LYS A 84 -16.65 22.67 -6.00
N THR A 85 -16.92 23.94 -5.68
CA THR A 85 -18.20 24.60 -5.98
C THR A 85 -18.32 24.97 -7.47
N ALA A 86 -17.27 25.59 -8.01
CA ALA A 86 -17.22 25.94 -9.42
C ALA A 86 -16.83 24.76 -10.33
N LYS A 87 -16.40 23.63 -9.75
CA LYS A 87 -15.88 22.44 -10.44
C LYS A 87 -14.75 22.81 -11.44
N THR A 88 -13.84 23.70 -11.02
CA THR A 88 -12.74 24.20 -11.84
C THR A 88 -11.40 24.09 -11.12
N PHE A 89 -10.34 23.97 -11.89
CA PHE A 89 -8.97 24.09 -11.39
C PHE A 89 -8.10 24.80 -12.43
N THR A 90 -6.97 25.37 -11.97
CA THR A 90 -5.99 25.97 -12.89
C THR A 90 -5.07 24.89 -13.42
N LEU A 91 -4.93 24.82 -14.74
CA LEU A 91 -3.93 24.02 -15.43
C LEU A 91 -2.79 24.93 -15.91
N THR A 92 -1.55 24.62 -15.54
CA THR A 92 -0.37 25.38 -15.97
C THR A 92 0.49 24.51 -16.87
N ASN A 93 0.76 24.99 -18.08
CA ASN A 93 1.69 24.39 -19.02
C ASN A 93 3.13 24.77 -18.62
N LYS A 94 3.95 23.80 -18.25
CA LYS A 94 5.37 23.99 -17.92
C LYS A 94 6.30 23.59 -19.06
N TYR A 95 5.79 23.12 -20.20
CA TYR A 95 6.60 22.86 -21.38
C TYR A 95 7.16 24.18 -21.92
N GLU A 96 8.33 24.12 -22.53
CA GLU A 96 8.98 25.31 -23.11
C GLU A 96 8.50 25.59 -24.54
N ALA A 97 8.10 24.57 -25.30
CA ALA A 97 7.81 24.70 -26.73
C ALA A 97 6.51 23.97 -27.17
N ILE A 98 5.77 23.36 -26.25
CA ILE A 98 4.56 22.59 -26.58
C ILE A 98 3.34 23.35 -26.08
N ASP A 99 2.34 23.56 -26.96
CA ASP A 99 1.01 23.97 -26.58
C ASP A 99 0.19 22.74 -26.14
N LEU A 100 -0.75 22.90 -25.23
CA LEU A 100 -1.64 21.82 -24.80
C LEU A 100 -2.91 21.70 -25.66
N GLU A 101 -3.04 22.49 -26.73
CA GLU A 101 -4.20 22.41 -27.62
C GLU A 101 -4.36 20.99 -28.18
N GLY A 102 -5.59 20.49 -28.12
CA GLY A 102 -5.90 19.17 -28.64
C GLY A 102 -5.59 17.99 -27.70
N MET A 103 -4.84 18.20 -26.62
CA MET A 103 -4.64 17.15 -25.62
C MET A 103 -5.97 16.76 -24.98
N MET A 104 -6.11 15.49 -24.62
CA MET A 104 -7.32 14.98 -23.99
C MET A 104 -7.25 15.10 -22.47
N LEU A 105 -8.21 15.75 -21.86
CA LEU A 105 -8.44 15.71 -20.43
C LEU A 105 -9.47 14.62 -20.13
N ASN A 106 -9.06 13.56 -19.47
CA ASN A 106 -9.93 12.49 -19.00
C ASN A 106 -10.11 12.60 -17.49
N TRP A 107 -11.30 12.33 -17.01
CA TRP A 107 -11.58 12.35 -15.58
C TRP A 107 -12.52 11.22 -15.17
N GLN A 108 -12.42 10.83 -13.91
CA GLN A 108 -13.28 9.84 -13.27
C GLN A 108 -13.63 10.30 -11.86
N LEU A 109 -14.92 10.34 -11.56
CA LEU A 109 -15.43 10.51 -10.21
C LEU A 109 -15.58 9.13 -9.58
N LEU A 110 -14.94 8.94 -8.43
CA LEU A 110 -15.02 7.72 -7.66
C LEU A 110 -15.81 7.95 -6.38
N MET A 111 -16.62 6.98 -6.01
CA MET A 111 -17.24 6.88 -4.69
C MET A 111 -16.74 5.59 -4.00
N ASP A 112 -16.10 5.75 -2.86
CA ASP A 112 -15.47 4.64 -2.10
C ASP A 112 -14.58 3.76 -3.01
N GLY A 113 -13.86 4.39 -3.93
CA GLY A 113 -12.94 3.75 -4.87
C GLY A 113 -13.56 3.17 -6.13
N ALA A 114 -14.88 3.08 -6.23
CA ALA A 114 -15.57 2.65 -7.45
C ALA A 114 -15.86 3.84 -8.35
N VAL A 115 -15.63 3.71 -9.66
CA VAL A 115 -15.97 4.74 -10.64
C VAL A 115 -17.50 4.83 -10.76
N VAL A 116 -18.04 6.02 -10.48
CA VAL A 116 -19.48 6.31 -10.57
C VAL A 116 -19.83 7.21 -11.73
N GLU A 117 -18.87 7.99 -12.22
CA GLU A 117 -19.03 8.86 -13.37
C GLU A 117 -17.67 9.08 -14.04
N GLU A 118 -17.65 9.24 -15.35
CA GLU A 118 -16.42 9.57 -16.08
C GLU A 118 -16.73 10.44 -17.29
N GLY A 119 -15.72 11.11 -17.80
CA GLY A 119 -15.85 11.92 -18.99
C GLY A 119 -14.50 12.36 -19.55
N SER A 120 -14.57 12.96 -20.70
CA SER A 120 -13.42 13.52 -21.39
C SER A 120 -13.74 14.83 -22.09
N THR A 121 -12.72 15.66 -22.27
CA THR A 121 -12.82 16.88 -23.07
C THR A 121 -11.46 17.20 -23.71
N THR A 122 -11.49 17.85 -24.86
CA THR A 122 -10.28 18.34 -25.51
C THR A 122 -9.84 19.65 -24.85
N LEU A 123 -8.56 19.78 -24.55
CA LEU A 123 -8.02 21.02 -23.99
C LEU A 123 -7.98 22.12 -25.06
N PRO A 124 -8.31 23.37 -24.68
CA PRO A 124 -8.04 24.54 -25.51
C PRO A 124 -6.52 24.80 -25.55
N SER A 125 -6.11 25.75 -26.41
CA SER A 125 -4.73 26.23 -26.43
C SER A 125 -4.34 26.79 -25.07
N ILE A 126 -3.26 26.22 -24.52
CA ILE A 126 -2.56 26.72 -23.33
C ILE A 126 -1.09 26.78 -23.71
N ALA A 127 -0.65 27.94 -24.14
CA ALA A 127 0.72 28.13 -24.62
C ALA A 127 1.77 27.85 -23.51
N SER A 128 2.98 27.63 -23.94
CA SER A 128 4.17 27.45 -23.07
C SER A 128 4.20 28.50 -21.95
N GLY A 129 4.40 28.04 -20.72
CA GLY A 129 4.47 28.88 -19.51
C GLY A 129 3.16 29.57 -19.10
N LYS A 130 2.04 29.30 -19.76
CA LYS A 130 0.73 29.91 -19.47
C LYS A 130 -0.13 29.00 -18.60
N SER A 131 -1.15 29.61 -18.00
CA SER A 131 -2.12 28.93 -17.16
C SER A 131 -3.55 29.28 -17.61
N GLN A 132 -4.44 28.33 -17.48
CA GLN A 132 -5.86 28.50 -17.80
C GLN A 132 -6.73 27.78 -16.76
N SER A 133 -7.91 28.35 -16.47
CA SER A 133 -8.92 27.68 -15.68
C SER A 133 -9.68 26.67 -16.53
N ILE A 134 -9.71 25.43 -16.08
CA ILE A 134 -10.39 24.32 -16.74
C ILE A 134 -11.54 23.85 -15.85
N GLY A 135 -12.71 23.68 -16.45
CA GLY A 135 -13.89 23.12 -15.81
C GLY A 135 -14.03 21.63 -16.06
N ILE A 136 -14.54 20.91 -15.09
CA ILE A 136 -14.93 19.50 -15.21
C ILE A 136 -16.41 19.39 -14.84
N ASN A 137 -17.19 18.81 -15.73
CA ASN A 137 -18.63 18.70 -15.54
C ASN A 137 -19.00 17.32 -14.95
N TYR A 138 -18.61 17.07 -13.70
CA TYR A 138 -19.10 15.92 -12.94
C TYR A 138 -20.40 16.26 -12.21
N GLY A 139 -21.23 15.26 -11.93
CA GLY A 139 -22.52 15.41 -11.26
C GLY A 139 -22.39 15.95 -9.82
N ASP A 140 -23.52 16.14 -9.16
CA ASP A 140 -23.52 16.59 -7.78
C ASP A 140 -23.15 15.45 -6.85
N VAL A 141 -22.20 15.74 -5.97
CA VAL A 141 -21.73 14.81 -4.95
C VAL A 141 -22.66 14.94 -3.75
N SER A 142 -23.45 13.91 -3.49
CA SER A 142 -24.36 13.85 -2.36
C SER A 142 -24.26 12.49 -1.66
N GLY A 143 -24.45 12.47 -0.34
CA GLY A 143 -24.49 11.26 0.45
C GLY A 143 -23.24 11.02 1.28
N GLU A 144 -23.24 9.89 1.99
CA GLU A 144 -22.17 9.45 2.89
C GLU A 144 -21.17 8.59 2.11
N GLY A 145 -20.21 9.17 1.48
CA GLY A 145 -19.14 8.44 0.79
C GLY A 145 -17.86 9.24 0.76
N GLU A 146 -16.74 8.57 0.53
CA GLU A 146 -15.52 9.24 0.12
C GLU A 146 -15.58 9.44 -1.40
N TYR A 147 -15.58 10.70 -1.84
CA TYR A 147 -15.55 11.01 -3.24
C TYR A 147 -14.19 11.55 -3.66
N LEU A 148 -13.62 10.93 -4.69
CA LEU A 148 -12.35 11.31 -5.30
C LEU A 148 -12.55 11.62 -6.77
N LEU A 149 -11.80 12.58 -7.29
CA LEU A 149 -11.78 12.91 -8.71
C LEU A 149 -10.39 12.67 -9.26
N ASN A 150 -10.27 11.66 -10.10
CA ASN A 150 -9.07 11.41 -10.90
C ASN A 150 -9.12 12.29 -12.15
N VAL A 151 -8.00 12.92 -12.46
CA VAL A 151 -7.84 13.75 -13.67
C VAL A 151 -6.53 13.39 -14.33
N ALA A 152 -6.58 13.15 -15.65
CA ALA A 152 -5.39 12.85 -16.45
C ALA A 152 -5.39 13.68 -17.72
N ILE A 153 -4.21 14.15 -18.12
CA ILE A 153 -3.99 14.73 -19.46
C ILE A 153 -3.31 13.67 -20.30
N CYS A 154 -3.92 13.33 -21.42
CA CYS A 154 -3.53 12.21 -22.26
C CYS A 154 -3.20 12.65 -23.68
N LEU A 155 -2.32 11.87 -24.33
CA LEU A 155 -2.03 12.03 -25.75
C LEU A 155 -3.29 11.74 -26.58
N PRO A 156 -3.66 12.61 -27.52
CA PRO A 156 -4.79 12.36 -28.41
C PRO A 156 -4.50 11.26 -29.44
N GLU A 157 -3.24 11.12 -29.84
CA GLU A 157 -2.77 10.19 -30.86
C GLU A 157 -1.52 9.44 -30.39
N ALA A 158 -1.22 8.32 -31.01
CA ALA A 158 0.00 7.57 -30.76
C ALA A 158 1.23 8.36 -31.22
N THR A 159 2.32 8.23 -30.49
CA THR A 159 3.64 8.78 -30.78
C THR A 159 4.64 7.64 -30.97
N SER A 160 5.90 7.96 -31.27
CA SER A 160 6.98 6.95 -31.37
C SER A 160 7.31 6.25 -30.04
N TRP A 161 6.83 6.77 -28.91
CA TRP A 161 7.18 6.31 -27.57
C TRP A 161 5.96 5.94 -26.68
N ALA A 162 4.73 6.29 -27.10
CA ALA A 162 3.51 5.96 -26.36
C ALA A 162 2.29 5.87 -27.27
N GLU A 163 1.35 5.04 -26.88
CA GLU A 163 0.07 4.89 -27.56
C GLU A 163 -0.86 6.08 -27.30
N ALA A 164 -1.88 6.25 -28.14
CA ALA A 164 -2.98 7.20 -27.89
C ALA A 164 -3.62 6.89 -26.52
N GLY A 165 -4.03 7.94 -25.81
CA GLY A 165 -4.57 7.81 -24.46
C GLY A 165 -3.52 7.69 -23.35
N HIS A 166 -2.22 7.63 -23.66
CA HIS A 166 -1.19 7.63 -22.62
C HIS A 166 -1.23 8.89 -21.77
N ALA A 167 -1.39 8.72 -20.44
CA ALA A 167 -1.40 9.83 -19.50
C ALA A 167 0.00 10.43 -19.32
N ILE A 168 0.18 11.67 -19.77
CA ILE A 168 1.43 12.45 -19.63
C ILE A 168 1.48 13.22 -18.31
N ALA A 169 0.32 13.50 -17.72
CA ALA A 169 0.20 14.09 -16.39
C ALA A 169 -1.12 13.66 -15.75
N ASN A 170 -1.12 13.52 -14.43
CA ASN A 170 -2.34 13.18 -13.71
C ASN A 170 -2.34 13.73 -12.29
N THR A 171 -3.53 13.76 -11.69
CA THR A 171 -3.73 14.12 -10.27
C THR A 171 -5.00 13.47 -9.75
N GLN A 172 -5.10 13.37 -8.44
CA GLN A 172 -6.32 12.97 -7.74
C GLN A 172 -6.72 14.06 -6.74
N TYR A 173 -7.97 14.48 -6.77
CA TYR A 173 -8.54 15.43 -5.82
C TYR A 173 -9.51 14.73 -4.86
N ALA A 174 -9.41 15.05 -3.57
CA ALA A 174 -10.44 14.69 -2.61
C ALA A 174 -11.61 15.66 -2.71
N ILE A 175 -12.78 15.17 -3.11
CA ILE A 175 -14.03 15.95 -3.19
C ILE A 175 -14.70 15.98 -1.82
N SER A 176 -14.96 14.81 -1.23
CA SER A 176 -15.44 14.67 0.14
C SER A 176 -14.69 13.54 0.83
N GLN A 177 -14.71 13.57 2.13
CA GLN A 177 -14.17 12.49 2.95
C GLN A 177 -15.31 11.87 3.73
N ARG A 178 -15.26 10.57 3.89
CA ARG A 178 -16.17 9.85 4.78
C ARG A 178 -15.89 10.29 6.22
N THR A 179 -16.94 10.68 6.93
CA THR A 179 -16.83 11.14 8.33
C THR A 179 -16.74 9.98 9.32
N ALA A 180 -17.27 8.82 8.96
CA ALA A 180 -17.20 7.60 9.74
C ALA A 180 -17.05 6.38 8.84
N LEU A 181 -16.34 5.35 9.30
CA LEU A 181 -16.30 4.07 8.60
C LEU A 181 -17.68 3.43 8.61
N PRO A 182 -18.03 2.63 7.58
CA PRO A 182 -19.23 1.79 7.63
C PRO A 182 -19.20 0.94 8.90
N GLN A 183 -20.32 0.90 9.59
CA GLN A 183 -20.47 0.06 10.78
C GLN A 183 -21.01 -1.31 10.36
N ALA A 184 -20.62 -2.36 11.11
CA ALA A 184 -21.23 -3.66 10.97
C ALA A 184 -22.75 -3.58 11.16
N ASP A 185 -23.52 -4.29 10.34
CA ASP A 185 -24.95 -4.42 10.57
C ASP A 185 -25.22 -5.38 11.73
N VAL A 186 -25.38 -4.80 12.90
CA VAL A 186 -25.65 -5.57 14.13
C VAL A 186 -26.97 -6.38 14.08
N ASN A 187 -27.79 -6.17 13.06
CA ASN A 187 -29.03 -6.92 12.83
C ASN A 187 -28.89 -8.02 11.78
N ALA A 188 -27.81 -8.01 10.99
CA ALA A 188 -27.56 -9.03 9.98
C ALA A 188 -27.02 -10.32 10.60
N GLY A 189 -27.45 -11.46 10.08
CA GLY A 189 -27.01 -12.78 10.55
C GLY A 189 -27.64 -13.26 11.86
N THR A 190 -27.26 -14.44 12.29
CA THR A 190 -27.70 -15.06 13.55
C THR A 190 -26.78 -14.66 14.71
N PRO A 191 -27.27 -14.60 15.94
CA PRO A 191 -26.43 -14.34 17.12
C PRO A 191 -25.22 -15.29 17.17
N LEU A 192 -24.09 -14.76 17.60
CA LEU A 192 -22.87 -15.56 17.76
C LEU A 192 -23.00 -16.52 18.93
N THR A 193 -22.36 -17.67 18.82
CA THR A 193 -22.21 -18.61 19.93
C THR A 193 -20.78 -18.53 20.46
N LEU A 194 -20.64 -18.25 21.76
CA LEU A 194 -19.33 -18.27 22.44
C LEU A 194 -19.29 -19.45 23.41
N THR A 195 -18.36 -20.38 23.18
CA THR A 195 -18.11 -21.51 24.08
C THR A 195 -16.67 -21.47 24.59
N LYS A 196 -16.47 -22.06 25.79
CA LYS A 196 -15.14 -22.16 26.39
C LYS A 196 -14.82 -23.60 26.78
N SER A 197 -13.66 -24.08 26.38
CA SER A 197 -13.10 -25.37 26.80
C SER A 197 -11.66 -25.20 27.23
N GLY A 198 -11.37 -25.37 28.50
CA GLY A 198 -10.03 -25.11 29.06
C GLY A 198 -9.59 -23.64 28.81
N THR A 199 -8.49 -23.48 28.11
CA THR A 199 -7.93 -22.15 27.72
C THR A 199 -8.40 -21.66 26.35
N THR A 200 -9.26 -22.41 25.66
CA THR A 200 -9.71 -22.09 24.31
C THR A 200 -11.15 -21.65 24.29
N TYR A 201 -11.39 -20.49 23.70
CA TYR A 201 -12.72 -20.00 23.33
C TYR A 201 -12.98 -20.34 21.85
N THR A 202 -14.22 -20.73 21.56
CA THR A 202 -14.70 -20.92 20.18
C THR A 202 -15.88 -19.96 19.96
N ILE A 203 -15.76 -19.18 18.89
CA ILE A 203 -16.77 -18.23 18.42
C ILE A 203 -17.33 -18.79 17.13
N GLU A 204 -18.64 -19.00 17.07
CA GLU A 204 -19.32 -19.52 15.88
C GLU A 204 -20.45 -18.59 15.48
N GLY A 205 -20.52 -18.27 14.18
CA GLY A 205 -21.58 -17.54 13.53
C GLY A 205 -21.87 -18.15 12.16
N GLU A 206 -22.84 -17.59 11.44
CA GLU A 206 -23.25 -18.10 10.12
C GLU A 206 -22.09 -18.09 9.11
N ASN A 207 -21.31 -16.99 9.08
CA ASN A 207 -20.24 -16.78 8.12
C ASN A 207 -18.84 -16.71 8.75
N ILE A 208 -18.72 -16.92 10.07
CA ILE A 208 -17.47 -16.81 10.79
C ILE A 208 -17.31 -17.91 11.84
N SER A 209 -16.11 -18.45 11.94
CA SER A 209 -15.68 -19.35 13.01
C SER A 209 -14.28 -18.97 13.45
N MET A 210 -14.08 -18.76 14.76
CA MET A 210 -12.78 -18.43 15.33
C MET A 210 -12.47 -19.25 16.57
N LYS A 211 -11.20 -19.61 16.76
CA LYS A 211 -10.68 -20.17 18.00
C LYS A 211 -9.63 -19.24 18.59
N VAL A 212 -9.79 -18.94 19.86
CA VAL A 212 -8.87 -18.06 20.60
C VAL A 212 -8.38 -18.81 21.84
N ASN A 213 -7.08 -19.02 21.91
CA ASN A 213 -6.43 -19.59 23.08
C ASN A 213 -5.86 -18.43 23.92
N THR A 214 -6.13 -18.44 25.24
CA THR A 214 -5.71 -17.35 26.13
C THR A 214 -4.20 -17.17 26.29
N SER A 215 -3.40 -18.17 25.86
CA SER A 215 -1.94 -18.11 25.89
C SER A 215 -1.33 -17.93 24.50
N LYS A 216 -2.01 -18.40 23.42
CA LYS A 216 -1.47 -18.41 22.06
C LYS A 216 -2.10 -17.35 21.16
N GLY A 217 -3.27 -16.81 21.50
CA GLY A 217 -4.05 -15.88 20.69
C GLY A 217 -5.01 -16.57 19.73
N ILE A 218 -5.29 -15.94 18.60
CA ILE A 218 -6.19 -16.47 17.58
C ILE A 218 -5.48 -17.65 16.89
N THR A 219 -6.00 -18.85 17.08
CA THR A 219 -5.39 -20.10 16.56
C THR A 219 -6.13 -20.67 15.36
N ALA A 220 -7.35 -20.22 15.10
CA ALA A 220 -8.09 -20.53 13.88
C ALA A 220 -9.03 -19.38 13.55
N TRP A 221 -9.20 -19.15 12.26
CA TRP A 221 -10.17 -18.20 11.74
C TRP A 221 -10.65 -18.69 10.37
N LYS A 222 -11.96 -18.88 10.25
CA LYS A 222 -12.64 -19.19 9.00
C LYS A 222 -13.64 -18.10 8.67
N GLN A 223 -13.72 -17.74 7.41
CA GLN A 223 -14.66 -16.78 6.86
C GLN A 223 -15.40 -17.42 5.69
N GLY A 224 -16.72 -17.50 5.73
CA GLY A 224 -17.50 -18.20 4.70
C GLY A 224 -17.04 -19.64 4.45
N GLY A 225 -16.57 -20.34 5.49
CA GLY A 225 -16.02 -21.70 5.40
C GLY A 225 -14.55 -21.80 4.98
N ILE A 226 -13.94 -20.70 4.50
CA ILE A 226 -12.54 -20.68 4.04
C ILE A 226 -11.61 -20.30 5.21
N SER A 227 -10.53 -21.05 5.41
CA SER A 227 -9.52 -20.70 6.41
C SER A 227 -8.76 -19.44 6.03
N VAL A 228 -8.80 -18.43 6.89
CA VAL A 228 -8.06 -17.17 6.74
C VAL A 228 -6.62 -17.34 7.19
N LEU A 229 -6.39 -18.04 8.31
CA LEU A 229 -5.07 -18.34 8.83
C LEU A 229 -4.54 -19.67 8.27
N PRO A 230 -3.20 -19.89 8.26
CA PRO A 230 -2.62 -21.17 7.88
C PRO A 230 -3.20 -22.31 8.70
N VAL A 231 -3.54 -23.43 8.05
CA VAL A 231 -4.31 -24.54 8.65
C VAL A 231 -3.49 -25.33 9.69
N ASP A 232 -2.17 -25.39 9.56
CA ASP A 232 -1.28 -26.20 10.39
C ASP A 232 -0.53 -25.41 11.47
N SER A 233 -0.96 -24.22 11.79
CA SER A 233 -0.28 -23.41 12.80
C SER A 233 -0.73 -23.80 14.22
N GLU A 234 -0.20 -24.86 14.79
CA GLU A 234 -0.16 -25.03 16.25
C GLU A 234 0.58 -23.88 16.95
N THR A 235 1.41 -23.18 16.21
CA THR A 235 2.05 -21.92 16.60
C THR A 235 1.12 -20.78 16.27
N SER A 236 0.94 -19.86 17.20
CA SER A 236 0.12 -18.68 17.08
C SER A 236 0.25 -17.98 15.73
N ALA A 237 -0.75 -18.10 14.86
CA ALA A 237 -0.90 -17.31 13.64
C ALA A 237 -1.60 -15.98 13.93
N SER A 238 -1.85 -15.69 15.19
CA SER A 238 -2.47 -14.45 15.65
C SER A 238 -1.66 -13.26 15.16
N PRO A 239 -2.31 -12.20 14.67
CA PRO A 239 -1.63 -10.96 14.36
C PRO A 239 -0.76 -10.51 15.53
N THR A 240 0.40 -9.97 15.25
CA THR A 240 1.34 -9.50 16.27
C THR A 240 1.98 -8.19 15.83
N TYR A 241 2.51 -7.47 16.81
CA TYR A 241 3.32 -6.28 16.53
C TYR A 241 4.56 -6.63 15.72
N SER A 242 4.91 -5.76 14.77
CA SER A 242 6.15 -5.83 14.01
C SER A 242 6.79 -4.47 13.90
N ASN A 243 8.04 -4.37 14.30
CA ASN A 243 8.92 -3.23 14.06
C ASN A 243 10.04 -3.57 13.07
N TYR A 244 10.02 -4.77 12.52
CA TYR A 244 11.04 -5.25 11.60
C TYR A 244 11.02 -4.46 10.30
N ARG A 245 12.15 -3.85 9.98
CA ARG A 245 12.46 -3.30 8.66
C ARG A 245 13.95 -3.47 8.40
N TRP A 246 14.28 -4.25 7.41
CA TRP A 246 15.67 -4.39 7.00
C TRP A 246 16.03 -3.29 5.99
N ILE A 247 17.16 -2.60 6.23
CA ILE A 247 17.73 -1.62 5.33
C ILE A 247 19.22 -1.90 5.24
N GLU A 248 19.73 -2.30 4.07
CA GLU A 248 21.11 -2.71 3.89
C GLU A 248 22.11 -1.62 4.30
N ASN A 249 21.81 -0.37 4.01
CA ASN A 249 22.69 0.77 4.31
C ASN A 249 22.83 1.07 5.81
N ASP A 250 22.00 0.52 6.65
CA ASP A 250 22.05 0.77 8.07
C ASP A 250 23.01 -0.14 8.80
N ALA A 251 23.41 -1.27 8.21
CA ALA A 251 24.35 -2.22 8.78
C ALA A 251 25.74 -1.61 9.13
N PRO A 252 26.31 -0.66 8.35
CA PRO A 252 27.59 -0.04 8.69
C PRO A 252 27.54 0.90 9.90
N TYR A 253 26.36 1.34 10.32
CA TYR A 253 26.20 2.30 11.41
C TYR A 253 26.03 1.66 12.80
N GLY A 254 26.43 0.39 12.92
CA GLY A 254 26.38 -0.39 14.14
C GLY A 254 25.32 -1.47 14.10
N THR A 255 25.31 -2.31 15.12
CA THR A 255 24.26 -3.29 15.35
C THR A 255 22.95 -2.52 15.48
N ASP A 256 22.20 -2.48 14.41
CA ASP A 256 20.90 -1.85 14.43
C ASP A 256 19.99 -2.74 15.30
N PRO A 257 19.55 -2.27 16.47
CA PRO A 257 18.66 -3.03 17.33
C PRO A 257 17.31 -3.33 16.69
N TYR A 258 17.09 -2.87 15.46
CA TYR A 258 15.88 -3.08 14.65
C TYR A 258 15.88 -4.41 13.89
N TYR A 259 17.04 -5.09 13.81
CA TYR A 259 17.16 -6.45 13.24
C TYR A 259 16.83 -7.55 14.25
N GLU A 260 16.27 -7.21 15.38
CA GLU A 260 15.89 -8.23 16.33
C GLU A 260 14.89 -9.19 15.66
N THR A 261 15.27 -10.46 15.65
CA THR A 261 14.46 -11.59 15.18
C THR A 261 13.18 -11.81 15.98
N GLY A 262 12.96 -11.00 17.01
CA GLY A 262 11.75 -10.92 17.80
C GLY A 262 11.28 -9.48 17.88
N ASN A 263 9.99 -9.28 17.92
CA ASN A 263 9.37 -7.97 18.10
C ASN A 263 9.56 -7.36 19.49
N GLY A 264 10.41 -7.97 20.32
CA GLY A 264 10.69 -7.55 21.70
C GLY A 264 9.53 -7.73 22.68
N ILE A 265 8.48 -8.47 22.30
CA ILE A 265 7.31 -8.70 23.14
C ILE A 265 7.63 -9.76 24.20
N SER A 266 7.46 -9.37 25.46
CA SER A 266 7.75 -10.22 26.62
C SER A 266 6.51 -10.90 27.21
N SER A 267 5.34 -10.33 27.02
CA SER A 267 4.08 -10.89 27.53
C SER A 267 2.91 -10.57 26.62
N ARG A 268 1.97 -11.51 26.53
CA ARG A 268 0.68 -11.34 25.84
C ARG A 268 -0.42 -11.94 26.71
N THR A 269 -1.54 -11.25 26.78
CA THR A 269 -2.74 -11.72 27.49
C THR A 269 -3.96 -11.54 26.62
N PHE A 270 -4.87 -12.49 26.67
CA PHE A 270 -6.09 -12.47 25.87
C PHE A 270 -7.33 -12.60 26.76
N THR A 271 -8.31 -11.76 26.50
CA THR A 271 -9.66 -11.89 27.09
C THR A 271 -10.69 -11.97 25.96
N VAL A 272 -11.73 -12.76 26.17
CA VAL A 272 -12.80 -12.96 25.20
C VAL A 272 -14.12 -12.76 25.89
N LYS A 273 -14.97 -11.89 25.36
CA LYS A 273 -16.25 -11.54 25.97
C LYS A 273 -17.31 -11.30 24.88
N ALA A 274 -18.47 -11.94 25.01
CA ALA A 274 -19.63 -11.60 24.21
C ALA A 274 -20.35 -10.38 24.83
N ASN A 275 -21.01 -9.60 23.99
CA ASN A 275 -21.99 -8.62 24.46
C ASN A 275 -23.32 -9.30 24.89
N ASP A 276 -24.25 -8.54 25.49
CA ASP A 276 -25.41 -9.10 26.14
C ASP A 276 -26.40 -9.81 25.20
N ASP A 277 -26.44 -9.39 23.92
CA ASP A 277 -27.33 -9.95 22.89
C ASP A 277 -26.62 -10.90 21.94
N ASN A 278 -25.34 -11.19 22.17
CA ASN A 278 -24.49 -12.00 21.31
C ASN A 278 -24.40 -11.49 19.83
N SER A 279 -24.65 -10.22 19.60
CA SER A 279 -24.45 -9.61 18.28
C SER A 279 -22.97 -9.43 17.96
N ALA A 280 -22.11 -9.39 18.97
CA ALA A 280 -20.66 -9.29 18.83
C ALA A 280 -19.91 -10.03 19.94
N VAL A 281 -18.69 -10.48 19.61
CA VAL A 281 -17.71 -11.00 20.56
C VAL A 281 -16.45 -10.18 20.46
N THR A 282 -16.00 -9.63 21.58
CA THR A 282 -14.77 -8.85 21.66
C THR A 282 -13.63 -9.74 22.14
N ILE A 283 -12.51 -9.73 21.38
CA ILE A 283 -11.24 -10.34 21.77
C ILE A 283 -10.30 -9.18 22.07
N THR A 284 -9.81 -9.06 23.29
CA THR A 284 -8.81 -8.05 23.65
C THR A 284 -7.48 -8.72 23.90
N GLU A 285 -6.49 -8.33 23.16
CA GLU A 285 -5.09 -8.69 23.36
C GLU A 285 -4.35 -7.48 23.95
N ASN A 286 -3.68 -7.68 25.07
CA ASN A 286 -2.72 -6.73 25.61
C ASN A 286 -1.34 -7.38 25.60
N ALA A 287 -0.35 -6.63 25.14
CA ALA A 287 1.01 -7.09 25.05
C ALA A 287 1.98 -6.02 25.56
N SER A 288 3.01 -6.46 26.25
CA SER A 288 4.09 -5.58 26.70
C SER A 288 5.42 -6.02 26.09
N GLY A 289 6.20 -5.04 25.71
CA GLY A 289 7.48 -5.24 25.07
C GLY A 289 8.55 -4.21 25.46
N SER A 290 9.78 -4.49 25.07
CA SER A 290 10.90 -3.61 25.39
C SER A 290 10.88 -2.27 24.66
N ARG A 291 10.13 -2.17 23.55
CA ARG A 291 10.10 -0.97 22.69
C ARG A 291 8.71 -0.45 22.41
N CYS A 292 7.71 -1.30 22.52
CA CYS A 292 6.34 -0.97 22.24
C CYS A 292 5.42 -1.90 23.02
N ASP A 293 4.50 -1.32 23.75
CA ASP A 293 3.31 -2.01 24.23
C ASP A 293 2.23 -1.87 23.18
N TYR A 294 1.35 -2.87 23.04
CA TYR A 294 0.20 -2.74 22.16
C TYR A 294 -1.07 -3.31 22.76
N LYS A 295 -2.18 -2.80 22.29
CA LYS A 295 -3.50 -3.35 22.55
C LYS A 295 -4.22 -3.54 21.23
N PHE A 296 -4.62 -4.76 20.94
CA PHE A 296 -5.47 -5.09 19.80
C PHE A 296 -6.84 -5.51 20.31
N VAL A 297 -7.87 -4.88 19.77
CA VAL A 297 -9.26 -5.20 20.07
C VAL A 297 -9.94 -5.65 18.79
N TYR A 298 -10.25 -6.93 18.71
CA TYR A 298 -11.03 -7.51 17.62
C TYR A 298 -12.49 -7.56 18.04
N THR A 299 -13.37 -6.96 17.24
CA THR A 299 -14.81 -7.11 17.38
C THR A 299 -15.32 -8.03 16.29
N VAL A 300 -15.65 -9.23 16.65
CA VAL A 300 -16.25 -10.23 15.76
C VAL A 300 -17.76 -10.01 15.75
N ASN A 301 -18.29 -9.59 14.61
CA ASN A 301 -19.70 -9.26 14.45
C ASN A 301 -20.48 -10.44 13.87
N ARG A 302 -21.78 -10.53 14.18
CA ARG A 302 -22.63 -11.62 13.70
C ARG A 302 -22.86 -11.66 12.20
N ASP A 303 -22.67 -10.52 11.51
CA ASP A 303 -22.67 -10.47 10.04
C ASP A 303 -21.42 -11.10 9.41
N GLY A 304 -20.45 -11.51 10.24
CA GLY A 304 -19.19 -12.11 9.85
C GLY A 304 -18.05 -11.11 9.66
N THR A 305 -18.29 -9.81 9.83
CA THR A 305 -17.20 -8.83 9.81
C THR A 305 -16.36 -8.88 11.07
N VAL A 306 -15.10 -8.50 10.97
CA VAL A 306 -14.19 -8.36 12.12
C VAL A 306 -13.53 -6.99 12.05
N ASP A 307 -13.86 -6.14 13.02
CA ASP A 307 -13.20 -4.86 13.20
C ASP A 307 -11.97 -5.04 14.07
N LEU A 308 -10.88 -4.38 13.73
CA LEU A 308 -9.65 -4.36 14.51
C LEU A 308 -9.26 -2.93 14.87
N ASP A 309 -9.29 -2.63 16.17
CA ASP A 309 -8.67 -1.43 16.74
C ASP A 309 -7.28 -1.80 17.27
N ALA A 310 -6.24 -1.22 16.63
CA ALA A 310 -4.85 -1.48 16.95
C ALA A 310 -4.20 -0.22 17.57
N GLN A 311 -3.91 -0.28 18.85
CA GLN A 311 -3.30 0.80 19.61
C GLN A 311 -1.87 0.44 19.97
N TYR A 312 -0.93 1.37 19.73
CA TYR A 312 0.50 1.19 20.00
C TYR A 312 0.97 2.28 20.98
N THR A 313 1.66 1.86 22.04
CA THR A 313 2.36 2.75 22.97
C THR A 313 3.85 2.52 22.82
N VAL A 314 4.50 3.43 22.11
CA VAL A 314 5.94 3.35 21.85
C VAL A 314 6.70 3.77 23.11
N THR A 315 7.55 2.87 23.61
CA THR A 315 8.43 3.07 24.77
C THR A 315 9.89 3.19 24.38
N GLY A 316 10.27 2.70 23.20
CA GLY A 316 11.61 2.79 22.64
C GLY A 316 11.83 4.02 21.77
N SER A 317 13.09 4.39 21.57
CA SER A 317 13.48 5.44 20.62
C SER A 317 13.85 4.87 19.25
N ASN A 318 13.74 5.70 18.22
CA ASN A 318 14.25 5.41 16.88
C ASN A 318 13.63 4.17 16.21
N LEU A 319 12.35 3.92 16.42
CA LEU A 319 11.66 2.86 15.67
C LEU A 319 11.54 3.26 14.20
N ARG A 320 11.97 2.38 13.30
CA ARG A 320 11.88 2.61 11.85
C ARG A 320 10.53 2.22 11.27
N ARG A 321 9.83 1.34 11.95
CA ARG A 321 8.52 0.84 11.56
C ARG A 321 7.68 0.54 12.79
N ILE A 322 6.40 0.82 12.70
CA ILE A 322 5.36 0.35 13.61
C ILE A 322 4.30 -0.28 12.73
N GLY A 323 3.99 -1.52 12.99
CA GLY A 323 3.03 -2.25 12.17
C GLY A 323 2.56 -3.53 12.83
N MET A 324 1.73 -4.24 12.10
CA MET A 324 1.21 -5.54 12.45
C MET A 324 1.65 -6.56 11.41
N LEU A 325 2.04 -7.73 11.85
CA LEU A 325 2.30 -8.89 11.03
C LEU A 325 1.17 -9.89 11.22
N MET A 326 0.58 -10.32 10.14
CA MET A 326 -0.42 -11.38 10.10
C MET A 326 -0.09 -12.35 8.98
N GLN A 327 -0.15 -13.64 9.26
CA GLN A 327 0.02 -14.68 8.26
C GLN A 327 -1.34 -15.14 7.76
N PHE A 328 -1.46 -15.24 6.43
CA PHE A 328 -2.68 -15.71 5.79
C PHE A 328 -2.49 -17.11 5.21
N ASN A 329 -3.59 -17.83 5.03
CA ASN A 329 -3.59 -19.10 4.32
C ASN A 329 -3.02 -18.92 2.91
N PRO A 330 -2.00 -19.71 2.49
CA PRO A 330 -1.39 -19.61 1.17
C PRO A 330 -2.36 -19.79 -0.02
N GLU A 331 -3.51 -20.43 0.21
CA GLU A 331 -4.56 -20.58 -0.82
C GLU A 331 -5.26 -19.26 -1.16
N LEU A 332 -5.14 -18.23 -0.29
CA LEU A 332 -5.66 -16.90 -0.53
C LEU A 332 -4.70 -16.14 -1.44
N SER A 333 -4.79 -16.37 -2.74
CA SER A 333 -3.84 -15.87 -3.74
C SER A 333 -4.19 -14.50 -4.33
N MET A 334 -5.38 -13.99 -4.07
CA MET A 334 -5.86 -12.69 -4.56
C MET A 334 -6.19 -11.76 -3.40
N THR A 335 -5.90 -10.48 -3.59
CA THR A 335 -6.20 -9.43 -2.62
C THR A 335 -7.01 -8.34 -3.29
N ARG A 336 -8.11 -7.93 -2.64
CA ARG A 336 -8.82 -6.69 -2.94
C ARG A 336 -8.64 -5.74 -1.76
N TYR A 337 -8.20 -4.51 -2.04
CA TYR A 337 -8.02 -3.51 -1.00
C TYR A 337 -8.39 -2.11 -1.48
N TYR A 338 -8.81 -1.27 -0.55
CA TYR A 338 -9.02 0.16 -0.76
C TYR A 338 -7.92 0.93 -0.04
N ALA A 339 -6.96 1.42 -0.78
CA ALA A 339 -5.81 2.17 -0.26
C ALA A 339 -5.10 2.91 -1.40
N ARG A 340 -3.95 3.54 -1.09
CA ARG A 340 -3.04 4.01 -2.13
C ARG A 340 -2.32 2.82 -2.77
N GLY A 341 -2.27 2.79 -4.10
CA GLY A 341 -1.68 1.70 -4.88
C GLY A 341 -1.51 2.05 -6.35
N PRO A 342 -1.30 1.04 -7.22
CA PRO A 342 -1.09 -0.38 -6.90
C PRO A 342 0.34 -0.71 -6.44
N LEU A 343 1.30 0.20 -6.66
CA LEU A 343 2.71 0.00 -6.32
C LEU A 343 2.98 0.32 -4.85
N ASP A 344 4.10 -0.17 -4.35
CA ASP A 344 4.60 0.14 -3.02
C ASP A 344 4.73 1.66 -2.82
N ASN A 345 4.29 2.14 -1.68
CA ASN A 345 4.40 3.55 -1.34
C ASN A 345 4.79 3.72 0.12
N THR A 346 5.67 4.70 0.35
CA THR A 346 6.11 5.16 1.64
C THR A 346 5.98 6.68 1.70
N ILE A 347 6.32 7.30 2.80
CA ILE A 347 6.16 8.75 2.96
C ILE A 347 6.93 9.56 1.91
N ASP A 348 8.06 9.03 1.43
CA ASP A 348 8.94 9.63 0.42
C ASP A 348 8.49 9.40 -1.03
N ARG A 349 7.51 8.52 -1.28
CA ARG A 349 6.97 8.20 -2.61
C ARG A 349 5.45 7.97 -2.59
N LYS A 350 4.77 8.81 -1.86
CA LYS A 350 3.33 8.72 -1.65
C LYS A 350 2.50 9.33 -2.77
N GLN A 351 3.04 10.34 -3.47
CA GLN A 351 2.30 11.08 -4.49
C GLN A 351 2.14 10.30 -5.80
N GLY A 352 3.03 9.34 -6.05
CA GLY A 352 2.95 8.46 -7.22
C GLY A 352 1.82 7.43 -7.13
N SER A 353 1.12 7.34 -6.00
CA SER A 353 0.02 6.40 -5.76
C SER A 353 -1.27 7.13 -5.49
N ASP A 354 -2.36 6.68 -6.09
CA ASP A 354 -3.70 7.22 -5.89
C ASP A 354 -4.54 6.29 -5.00
N LEU A 355 -5.52 6.86 -4.28
CA LEU A 355 -6.52 6.08 -3.55
C LEU A 355 -7.46 5.41 -4.54
N GLY A 356 -7.76 4.15 -4.30
CA GLY A 356 -8.66 3.38 -5.16
C GLY A 356 -8.85 1.96 -4.65
N ILE A 357 -9.73 1.21 -5.32
CA ILE A 357 -9.85 -0.22 -5.15
C ILE A 357 -8.88 -0.90 -6.11
N TYR A 358 -8.07 -1.80 -5.57
CA TYR A 358 -7.10 -2.57 -6.34
C TYR A 358 -7.32 -4.07 -6.12
N ASP A 359 -7.45 -4.80 -7.22
CA ASP A 359 -7.50 -6.26 -7.25
C ASP A 359 -6.17 -6.78 -7.78
N LEU A 360 -5.37 -7.36 -6.89
CA LEU A 360 -4.03 -7.83 -7.24
C LEU A 360 -3.79 -9.25 -6.76
N PRO A 361 -3.06 -10.07 -7.52
CA PRO A 361 -2.51 -11.30 -6.97
C PRO A 361 -1.50 -10.97 -5.87
N VAL A 362 -1.43 -11.80 -4.83
CA VAL A 362 -0.48 -11.62 -3.71
C VAL A 362 0.96 -11.50 -4.21
N SER A 363 1.31 -12.20 -5.30
CA SER A 363 2.64 -12.09 -5.94
C SER A 363 2.98 -10.70 -6.47
N ALA A 364 1.98 -9.85 -6.75
CA ALA A 364 2.22 -8.49 -7.22
C ALA A 364 2.70 -7.52 -6.10
N PHE A 365 2.57 -7.92 -4.83
CA PHE A 365 3.11 -7.12 -3.71
C PHE A 365 4.62 -7.29 -3.55
N HIS A 366 5.21 -8.30 -4.18
CA HIS A 366 6.65 -8.47 -4.19
C HIS A 366 7.28 -7.58 -5.25
N VAL A 367 8.13 -6.65 -4.83
CA VAL A 367 9.01 -5.90 -5.72
C VAL A 367 10.37 -6.56 -5.70
N ASP A 368 10.84 -7.01 -6.86
CA ASP A 368 12.06 -7.80 -6.99
C ASP A 368 13.33 -6.91 -6.92
N TYR A 369 13.45 -6.13 -5.85
CA TYR A 369 14.67 -5.39 -5.55
C TYR A 369 15.83 -6.34 -5.27
N VAL A 370 17.04 -5.93 -5.60
CA VAL A 370 18.27 -6.73 -5.35
C VAL A 370 18.41 -7.07 -3.86
N ARG A 371 18.07 -6.14 -3.01
CA ARG A 371 17.95 -6.31 -1.55
C ARG A 371 16.66 -5.64 -1.11
N PRO A 372 15.57 -6.39 -0.98
CA PRO A 372 14.30 -5.79 -0.58
C PRO A 372 14.40 -5.16 0.81
N GLN A 373 13.85 -3.99 0.93
CA GLN A 373 13.62 -3.33 2.22
C GLN A 373 12.22 -3.72 2.69
N THR A 374 12.14 -4.71 3.52
CA THR A 374 10.87 -5.25 4.03
C THR A 374 10.47 -4.65 5.36
#